data_01020389361e2d664917f61fec51cbd0
#
_entry.id   01020389361e2d664917f61fec51cbd0
#
_cell.length_a   1.000
_cell.length_b   1.000
_cell.length_c   1.000
_cell.angle_alpha   90.00
_cell.angle_beta   90.00
_cell.angle_gamma   90.00
#
_symmetry.space_group_name_H-M   'P 1'
#
loop_
_entity.id
_entity.type
_entity.pdbx_description
1 polymer ?
#
loop_
_entity_poly.entity_id
_entity_poly.type
_entity_poly.pdbx_seq_one_letter_code
_entity_poly.pdbx_strand_id
1 'polypeptide(L)'
;MASEPTTVTITGGGGPIGYALMFRIAAGDMLGPDRPVRLRLLEIPQGMRAAEGAALELQDCAFPLLVDVDVTDDPLTAFNGARIAMLVGARPRTAGMERGDLLAANAGIFGPQGKAIDAVADEDVRVVVVGNPANTNALIAAASAAPDVPADRFSALTRLDHNRAVGQLAEMLQVGAGDIADVIIWGNHSATQFPDVSHAILADGMPVLEALAERLGGQDQATAWLDDVFIPRVAKRGAEIIEVRGSSSVASAANAAIEHVRDEQLGSGRGVTSAAVVSHGEYGVPEGLVCSFPVTSRGDGHGYRVVEGFDLDDRARRRLAASVEELVAERDAVQALGVL
;
A
#
# COMPACT_ATOMS: atom_id res chain seq x y z
N MET A 1 -11.06 -6.75 -31.33
CA MET A 1 -10.24 -7.88 -30.81
C MET A 1 -10.35 -7.79 -29.30
N ALA A 2 -10.56 -8.89 -28.59
CA ALA A 2 -10.51 -8.89 -27.13
C ALA A 2 -9.10 -8.43 -26.70
N SER A 3 -9.01 -7.53 -25.71
CA SER A 3 -7.71 -7.13 -25.16
C SER A 3 -7.03 -8.34 -24.53
N GLU A 4 -5.71 -8.41 -24.63
CA GLU A 4 -4.92 -9.44 -23.96
C GLU A 4 -5.15 -9.35 -22.45
N PRO A 5 -5.39 -10.48 -21.75
CA PRO A 5 -5.66 -10.45 -20.33
C PRO A 5 -4.44 -9.99 -19.52
N THR A 6 -4.66 -9.13 -18.55
CA THR A 6 -3.63 -8.68 -17.63
C THR A 6 -3.37 -9.77 -16.58
N THR A 7 -2.13 -10.26 -16.49
CA THR A 7 -1.74 -11.22 -15.45
C THR A 7 -1.48 -10.47 -14.14
N VAL A 8 -2.24 -10.85 -13.11
CA VAL A 8 -2.13 -10.31 -11.74
C VAL A 8 -1.73 -11.44 -10.81
N THR A 9 -0.57 -11.29 -10.16
CA THR A 9 -0.10 -12.25 -9.16
C THR A 9 -0.39 -11.72 -7.76
N ILE A 10 -0.95 -12.57 -6.91
CA ILE A 10 -1.25 -12.26 -5.49
C ILE A 10 -0.51 -13.27 -4.63
N THR A 11 0.41 -12.82 -3.77
CA THR A 11 1.05 -13.69 -2.79
C THR A 11 0.22 -13.76 -1.51
N GLY A 12 0.23 -14.91 -0.84
CA GLY A 12 -0.68 -15.14 0.29
C GLY A 12 -2.14 -15.27 -0.17
N GLY A 13 -2.35 -15.91 -1.34
CA GLY A 13 -3.67 -16.05 -1.96
C GLY A 13 -4.70 -16.79 -1.10
N GLY A 14 -4.28 -17.73 -0.26
CA GLY A 14 -5.15 -18.42 0.69
C GLY A 14 -5.45 -17.63 1.97
N GLY A 15 -4.79 -16.48 2.18
CA GLY A 15 -5.01 -15.60 3.32
C GLY A 15 -6.23 -14.70 3.17
N PRO A 16 -6.72 -14.09 4.27
CA PRO A 16 -7.96 -13.32 4.26
C PRO A 16 -7.92 -12.10 3.32
N ILE A 17 -6.77 -11.40 3.22
CA ILE A 17 -6.63 -10.24 2.32
C ILE A 17 -6.58 -10.71 0.87
N GLY A 18 -5.80 -11.77 0.55
CA GLY A 18 -5.76 -12.36 -0.78
C GLY A 18 -7.14 -12.80 -1.24
N TYR A 19 -7.90 -13.49 -0.36
CA TYR A 19 -9.27 -13.88 -0.61
C TYR A 19 -10.18 -12.67 -0.92
N ALA A 20 -10.11 -11.60 -0.14
CA ALA A 20 -10.92 -10.40 -0.38
C ALA A 20 -10.51 -9.65 -1.67
N LEU A 21 -9.24 -9.72 -2.08
CA LEU A 21 -8.72 -9.08 -3.30
C LEU A 21 -9.20 -9.76 -4.56
N MET A 22 -9.04 -11.09 -4.65
CA MET A 22 -9.20 -11.83 -5.90
C MET A 22 -10.60 -11.70 -6.50
N PHE A 23 -11.65 -11.73 -5.71
CA PHE A 23 -13.03 -11.58 -6.19
C PHE A 23 -13.30 -10.19 -6.73
N ARG A 24 -12.79 -9.15 -6.07
CA ARG A 24 -12.95 -7.78 -6.52
C ARG A 24 -12.14 -7.47 -7.77
N ILE A 25 -10.94 -8.03 -7.89
CA ILE A 25 -10.12 -7.93 -9.11
C ILE A 25 -10.84 -8.61 -10.28
N ALA A 26 -11.35 -9.83 -10.08
CA ALA A 26 -12.12 -10.56 -11.07
C ALA A 26 -13.43 -9.85 -11.47
N ALA A 27 -14.05 -9.10 -10.55
CA ALA A 27 -15.22 -8.27 -10.82
C ALA A 27 -14.91 -6.98 -11.60
N GLY A 28 -13.64 -6.59 -11.75
CA GLY A 28 -13.23 -5.39 -12.48
C GLY A 28 -13.01 -4.14 -11.62
N ASP A 29 -13.06 -4.24 -10.28
CA ASP A 29 -12.91 -3.09 -9.39
C ASP A 29 -11.51 -2.43 -9.49
N MET A 30 -10.49 -3.19 -9.89
CA MET A 30 -9.10 -2.72 -9.93
C MET A 30 -8.72 -2.13 -11.28
N LEU A 31 -9.01 -2.81 -12.38
CA LEU A 31 -8.57 -2.45 -13.73
C LEU A 31 -9.68 -1.95 -14.64
N GLY A 32 -10.88 -1.77 -14.10
CA GLY A 32 -12.06 -1.33 -14.85
C GLY A 32 -12.86 -2.50 -15.44
N PRO A 33 -14.08 -2.18 -15.96
CA PRO A 33 -15.07 -3.17 -16.35
C PRO A 33 -14.78 -3.89 -17.68
N ASP A 34 -13.77 -3.44 -18.42
CA ASP A 34 -13.47 -3.94 -19.78
C ASP A 34 -12.11 -4.63 -19.89
N ARG A 35 -11.38 -4.78 -18.79
CA ARG A 35 -10.03 -5.37 -18.77
C ARG A 35 -10.09 -6.82 -18.28
N PRO A 36 -9.91 -7.83 -19.15
CA PRO A 36 -9.79 -9.21 -18.72
C PRO A 36 -8.54 -9.43 -17.86
N VAL A 37 -8.65 -10.32 -16.88
CA VAL A 37 -7.57 -10.66 -15.96
C VAL A 37 -7.32 -12.15 -15.90
N ARG A 38 -6.04 -12.51 -15.72
CA ARG A 38 -5.60 -13.84 -15.29
C ARG A 38 -5.04 -13.68 -13.88
N LEU A 39 -5.53 -14.49 -12.95
CA LEU A 39 -5.06 -14.47 -11.57
C LEU A 39 -4.05 -15.59 -11.33
N ARG A 40 -2.97 -15.30 -10.65
CA ARG A 40 -2.02 -16.27 -10.12
C ARG A 40 -1.88 -16.10 -8.62
N LEU A 41 -2.18 -17.15 -7.90
CA LEU A 41 -2.20 -17.18 -6.44
C LEU A 41 -0.94 -17.91 -5.97
N LEU A 42 0.04 -17.17 -5.46
CA LEU A 42 1.22 -17.74 -4.85
C LEU A 42 0.96 -17.98 -3.37
N GLU A 43 1.19 -19.21 -2.92
CA GLU A 43 0.99 -19.56 -1.53
C GLU A 43 2.11 -20.47 -1.02
N ILE A 44 2.31 -20.52 0.28
CA ILE A 44 3.19 -21.51 0.91
C ILE A 44 2.51 -22.89 0.91
N PRO A 45 3.24 -24.01 0.98
CA PRO A 45 2.64 -25.35 0.95
C PRO A 45 1.50 -25.56 1.94
N GLN A 46 1.56 -24.95 3.12
CA GLN A 46 0.53 -25.06 4.15
C GLN A 46 -0.76 -24.31 3.80
N GLY A 47 -0.68 -23.27 2.96
CA GLY A 47 -1.82 -22.46 2.52
C GLY A 47 -2.45 -22.90 1.20
N MET A 48 -1.80 -23.81 0.45
CA MET A 48 -2.23 -24.23 -0.89
C MET A 48 -3.71 -24.66 -0.93
N ARG A 49 -4.15 -25.51 0.00
CA ARG A 49 -5.55 -25.96 0.02
C ARG A 49 -6.57 -24.84 0.21
N ALA A 50 -6.22 -23.80 0.98
CA ALA A 50 -7.09 -22.63 1.15
C ALA A 50 -7.16 -21.81 -0.15
N ALA A 51 -6.02 -21.64 -0.84
CA ALA A 51 -5.98 -20.95 -2.12
C ALA A 51 -6.70 -21.74 -3.23
N GLU A 52 -6.56 -23.06 -3.27
CA GLU A 52 -7.31 -23.95 -4.17
C GLU A 52 -8.83 -23.83 -3.94
N GLY A 53 -9.27 -23.82 -2.68
CA GLY A 53 -10.68 -23.60 -2.34
C GLY A 53 -11.20 -22.25 -2.82
N ALA A 54 -10.42 -21.19 -2.64
CA ALA A 54 -10.77 -19.86 -3.13
C ALA A 54 -10.83 -19.79 -4.68
N ALA A 55 -9.96 -20.51 -5.36
CA ALA A 55 -9.99 -20.61 -6.83
C ALA A 55 -11.27 -21.31 -7.34
N LEU A 56 -11.75 -22.34 -6.63
CA LEU A 56 -13.04 -22.97 -6.95
C LEU A 56 -14.21 -22.00 -6.77
N GLU A 57 -14.24 -21.23 -5.67
CA GLU A 57 -15.27 -20.21 -5.48
C GLU A 57 -15.22 -19.11 -6.57
N LEU A 58 -14.02 -18.72 -7.01
CA LEU A 58 -13.87 -17.78 -8.15
C LEU A 58 -14.50 -18.34 -9.43
N GLN A 59 -14.32 -19.62 -9.71
CA GLN A 59 -14.96 -20.29 -10.85
C GLN A 59 -16.48 -20.30 -10.72
N ASP A 60 -17.00 -20.58 -9.51
CA ASP A 60 -18.44 -20.57 -9.22
C ASP A 60 -19.06 -19.16 -9.40
N CYS A 61 -18.31 -18.09 -9.19
CA CYS A 61 -18.76 -16.72 -9.42
C CYS A 61 -18.97 -16.38 -10.91
N ALA A 62 -18.35 -17.13 -11.83
CA ALA A 62 -18.47 -16.94 -13.27
C ALA A 62 -18.23 -15.48 -13.74
N PHE A 63 -17.23 -14.80 -13.17
CA PHE A 63 -16.89 -13.43 -13.54
C PHE A 63 -16.52 -13.32 -15.02
N PRO A 64 -17.15 -12.43 -15.81
CA PRO A 64 -16.89 -12.34 -17.24
C PRO A 64 -15.48 -11.84 -17.58
N LEU A 65 -14.80 -11.18 -16.66
CA LEU A 65 -13.45 -10.67 -16.84
C LEU A 65 -12.37 -11.67 -16.40
N LEU A 66 -12.71 -12.69 -15.64
CA LEU A 66 -11.75 -13.71 -15.20
C LEU A 66 -11.52 -14.73 -16.30
N VAL A 67 -10.34 -14.70 -16.91
CA VAL A 67 -9.97 -15.63 -17.97
C VAL A 67 -9.48 -16.94 -17.38
N ASP A 68 -8.70 -16.87 -16.29
CA ASP A 68 -8.08 -18.02 -15.66
C ASP A 68 -7.64 -17.72 -14.23
N VAL A 69 -7.51 -18.77 -13.41
CA VAL A 69 -6.95 -18.69 -12.06
C VAL A 69 -6.07 -19.92 -11.79
N ASP A 70 -4.80 -19.67 -11.54
CA ASP A 70 -3.80 -20.68 -11.18
C ASP A 70 -3.37 -20.53 -9.72
N VAL A 71 -3.15 -21.66 -9.03
CA VAL A 71 -2.59 -21.70 -7.68
C VAL A 71 -1.27 -22.46 -7.71
N THR A 72 -0.22 -21.90 -7.10
CA THR A 72 1.11 -22.50 -7.09
C THR A 72 1.89 -22.12 -5.83
N ASP A 73 2.85 -22.93 -5.44
CA ASP A 73 3.86 -22.64 -4.43
C ASP A 73 5.24 -22.30 -5.01
N ASP A 74 5.33 -22.27 -6.34
CA ASP A 74 6.55 -21.89 -7.06
C ASP A 74 6.51 -20.43 -7.52
N PRO A 75 7.41 -19.55 -7.00
CA PRO A 75 7.45 -18.14 -7.36
C PRO A 75 7.70 -17.89 -8.86
N LEU A 76 8.53 -18.70 -9.52
CA LEU A 76 8.81 -18.55 -10.95
C LEU A 76 7.55 -18.78 -11.79
N THR A 77 6.75 -19.77 -11.43
CA THR A 77 5.45 -20.03 -12.08
C THR A 77 4.47 -18.90 -11.79
N ALA A 78 4.41 -18.44 -10.54
CA ALA A 78 3.47 -17.40 -10.12
C ALA A 78 3.71 -16.06 -10.81
N PHE A 79 4.98 -15.63 -10.92
CA PHE A 79 5.32 -14.32 -11.49
C PHE A 79 5.55 -14.35 -13.00
N ASN A 80 5.50 -15.50 -13.68
CA ASN A 80 5.72 -15.59 -15.11
C ASN A 80 4.73 -14.73 -15.91
N GLY A 81 5.25 -13.68 -16.56
CA GLY A 81 4.47 -12.72 -17.32
C GLY A 81 3.54 -11.83 -16.45
N ALA A 82 3.78 -11.75 -15.15
CA ALA A 82 3.00 -10.88 -14.25
C ALA A 82 3.19 -9.42 -14.63
N ARG A 83 2.09 -8.74 -14.93
CA ARG A 83 2.04 -7.29 -15.16
C ARG A 83 1.81 -6.51 -13.87
N ILE A 84 1.10 -7.13 -12.92
CA ILE A 84 0.86 -6.60 -11.59
C ILE A 84 1.17 -7.69 -10.58
N ALA A 85 2.05 -7.39 -9.62
CA ALA A 85 2.39 -8.24 -8.51
C ALA A 85 1.96 -7.60 -7.18
N MET A 86 1.03 -8.25 -6.48
CA MET A 86 0.55 -7.81 -5.17
C MET A 86 1.17 -8.71 -4.10
N LEU A 87 2.20 -8.20 -3.42
CA LEU A 87 2.95 -8.95 -2.40
C LEU A 87 2.26 -8.79 -1.04
N VAL A 88 1.28 -9.66 -0.78
CA VAL A 88 0.41 -9.59 0.41
C VAL A 88 0.91 -10.50 1.53
N GLY A 89 1.42 -11.69 1.19
CA GLY A 89 1.91 -12.65 2.16
C GLY A 89 3.18 -12.16 2.86
N ALA A 90 3.13 -12.12 4.20
CA ALA A 90 4.25 -11.72 5.03
C ALA A 90 4.26 -12.49 6.35
N ARG A 91 5.41 -12.55 7.02
CA ARG A 91 5.50 -13.07 8.38
C ARG A 91 4.95 -12.04 9.36
N PRO A 92 3.86 -12.31 10.07
CA PRO A 92 3.34 -11.38 11.08
C PRO A 92 4.27 -11.34 12.31
N ARG A 93 4.29 -10.18 12.98
CA ARG A 93 4.97 -10.07 14.27
C ARG A 93 4.23 -10.89 15.32
N THR A 94 4.95 -11.73 16.04
CA THR A 94 4.44 -12.51 17.16
C THR A 94 4.91 -11.93 18.49
N ALA A 95 4.23 -12.26 19.59
CA ALA A 95 4.63 -11.81 20.92
C ALA A 95 6.06 -12.27 21.24
N GLY A 96 6.90 -11.36 21.72
CA GLY A 96 8.31 -11.62 22.04
C GLY A 96 9.28 -11.62 20.85
N MET A 97 8.80 -11.39 19.61
CA MET A 97 9.66 -11.28 18.45
C MET A 97 10.32 -9.89 18.42
N GLU A 98 11.66 -9.88 18.36
CA GLU A 98 12.43 -8.66 18.17
C GLU A 98 12.24 -8.10 16.76
N ARG A 99 12.50 -6.79 16.58
CA ARG A 99 12.35 -6.13 15.27
C ARG A 99 13.27 -6.74 14.21
N GLY A 100 14.53 -7.03 14.60
CA GLY A 100 15.50 -7.66 13.70
C GLY A 100 15.08 -9.04 13.21
N ASP A 101 14.48 -9.86 14.07
CA ASP A 101 13.97 -11.19 13.70
C ASP A 101 12.82 -11.09 12.68
N LEU A 102 11.95 -10.11 12.87
CA LEU A 102 10.86 -9.85 11.93
C LEU A 102 11.38 -9.45 10.55
N LEU A 103 12.37 -8.54 10.52
CA LEU A 103 13.01 -8.09 9.28
C LEU A 103 13.72 -9.25 8.58
N ALA A 104 14.48 -10.05 9.30
CA ALA A 104 15.17 -11.22 8.75
C ALA A 104 14.19 -12.26 8.18
N ALA A 105 13.10 -12.56 8.91
CA ALA A 105 12.08 -13.50 8.45
C ALA A 105 11.37 -13.00 7.16
N ASN A 106 11.07 -11.71 7.08
CA ASN A 106 10.46 -11.12 5.89
C ASN A 106 11.46 -10.99 4.73
N ALA A 107 12.72 -10.72 4.98
CA ALA A 107 13.77 -10.75 3.97
C ALA A 107 13.86 -12.11 3.26
N GLY A 108 13.69 -13.20 4.01
CA GLY A 108 13.61 -14.57 3.48
C GLY A 108 12.37 -14.83 2.61
N ILE A 109 11.36 -13.95 2.64
CA ILE A 109 10.16 -14.04 1.80
C ILE A 109 10.28 -13.10 0.59
N PHE A 110 10.55 -11.82 0.82
CA PHE A 110 10.50 -10.78 -0.21
C PHE A 110 11.73 -10.79 -1.13
N GLY A 111 12.89 -11.19 -0.63
CA GLY A 111 14.09 -11.36 -1.46
C GLY A 111 13.92 -12.40 -2.59
N PRO A 112 13.54 -13.65 -2.29
CA PRO A 112 13.23 -14.64 -3.32
C PRO A 112 12.11 -14.21 -4.28
N GLN A 113 11.08 -13.51 -3.81
CA GLN A 113 10.02 -12.98 -4.66
C GLN A 113 10.55 -11.89 -5.61
N GLY A 114 11.41 -10.97 -5.13
CA GLY A 114 12.07 -9.98 -5.97
C GLY A 114 12.88 -10.64 -7.11
N LYS A 115 13.70 -11.64 -6.77
CA LYS A 115 14.47 -12.41 -7.77
C LYS A 115 13.59 -13.14 -8.78
N ALA A 116 12.45 -13.67 -8.36
CA ALA A 116 11.53 -14.33 -9.27
C ALA A 116 10.83 -13.33 -10.19
N ILE A 117 10.46 -12.16 -9.69
CA ILE A 117 9.92 -11.04 -10.49
C ILE A 117 10.92 -10.63 -11.56
N ASP A 118 12.18 -10.40 -11.20
CA ASP A 118 13.26 -10.08 -12.12
C ASP A 118 13.41 -11.13 -13.25
N ALA A 119 13.36 -12.39 -12.88
CA ALA A 119 13.63 -13.48 -13.82
C ALA A 119 12.51 -13.73 -14.86
N VAL A 120 11.23 -13.51 -14.50
CA VAL A 120 10.11 -14.02 -15.31
C VAL A 120 8.91 -13.08 -15.44
N ALA A 121 8.87 -11.95 -14.76
CA ALA A 121 7.74 -11.02 -14.87
C ALA A 121 7.75 -10.28 -16.22
N ASP A 122 6.64 -9.61 -16.51
CA ASP A 122 6.56 -8.70 -17.67
C ASP A 122 7.56 -7.53 -17.50
N GLU A 123 8.14 -7.04 -18.59
CA GLU A 123 9.10 -5.93 -18.58
C GLU A 123 8.55 -4.64 -17.97
N ASP A 124 7.22 -4.47 -18.01
CA ASP A 124 6.49 -3.34 -17.42
C ASP A 124 5.81 -3.69 -16.08
N VAL A 125 6.25 -4.73 -15.39
CA VAL A 125 5.66 -5.15 -14.13
C VAL A 125 5.56 -3.99 -13.13
N ARG A 126 4.44 -3.93 -12.39
CA ARG A 126 4.23 -3.05 -11.24
C ARG A 126 4.01 -3.88 -9.98
N VAL A 127 4.71 -3.50 -8.93
CA VAL A 127 4.72 -4.25 -7.68
C VAL A 127 4.20 -3.39 -6.55
N VAL A 128 3.14 -3.85 -5.87
CA VAL A 128 2.66 -3.24 -4.64
C VAL A 128 2.87 -4.19 -3.47
N VAL A 129 3.57 -3.72 -2.45
CA VAL A 129 3.80 -4.47 -1.22
C VAL A 129 2.77 -4.09 -0.17
N VAL A 130 2.01 -5.09 0.27
CA VAL A 130 0.95 -4.97 1.28
C VAL A 130 1.39 -5.58 2.62
N GLY A 131 2.22 -6.62 2.55
CA GLY A 131 2.73 -7.34 3.72
C GLY A 131 3.69 -6.50 4.56
N ASN A 132 3.45 -6.46 5.88
CA ASN A 132 4.23 -5.63 6.83
C ASN A 132 5.53 -6.28 7.29
N PRO A 133 6.58 -5.44 7.51
CA PRO A 133 6.68 -3.98 7.36
C PRO A 133 6.77 -3.56 5.89
N ALA A 134 5.72 -2.89 5.39
CA ALA A 134 5.50 -2.75 3.95
C ALA A 134 6.61 -1.97 3.23
N ASN A 135 7.04 -0.82 3.78
CA ASN A 135 8.10 -0.01 3.18
C ASN A 135 9.42 -0.77 3.05
N THR A 136 9.84 -1.43 4.13
CA THR A 136 11.09 -2.19 4.16
C THR A 136 11.02 -3.45 3.30
N ASN A 137 9.88 -4.12 3.27
CA ASN A 137 9.66 -5.27 2.40
C ASN A 137 9.70 -4.87 0.91
N ALA A 138 9.19 -3.68 0.56
CA ALA A 138 9.30 -3.14 -0.79
C ALA A 138 10.76 -2.82 -1.16
N LEU A 139 11.52 -2.25 -0.23
CA LEU A 139 12.96 -2.01 -0.41
C LEU A 139 13.72 -3.32 -0.67
N ILE A 140 13.45 -4.37 0.12
CA ILE A 140 14.06 -5.68 -0.04
C ILE A 140 13.73 -6.31 -1.39
N ALA A 141 12.45 -6.29 -1.79
CA ALA A 141 12.00 -6.85 -3.05
C ALA A 141 12.63 -6.11 -4.24
N ALA A 142 12.65 -4.77 -4.21
CA ALA A 142 13.25 -3.93 -5.23
C ALA A 142 14.77 -4.17 -5.36
N ALA A 143 15.50 -4.20 -4.26
CA ALA A 143 16.94 -4.47 -4.27
C ALA A 143 17.26 -5.87 -4.79
N SER A 144 16.39 -6.85 -4.54
CA SER A 144 16.56 -8.23 -5.00
C SER A 144 16.20 -8.43 -6.47
N ALA A 145 15.43 -7.53 -7.07
CA ALA A 145 15.05 -7.51 -8.48
C ALA A 145 15.98 -6.62 -9.34
N ALA A 146 16.92 -5.93 -8.71
CA ALA A 146 17.89 -5.08 -9.43
C ALA A 146 18.98 -5.96 -10.11
N PRO A 147 19.55 -5.51 -11.26
CA PRO A 147 19.30 -4.22 -11.89
C PRO A 147 18.19 -4.21 -12.94
N ASP A 148 17.63 -5.37 -13.33
CA ASP A 148 16.79 -5.49 -14.53
C ASP A 148 15.39 -4.89 -14.30
N VAL A 149 14.82 -5.00 -13.09
CA VAL A 149 13.58 -4.31 -12.72
C VAL A 149 13.90 -3.05 -11.91
N PRO A 150 13.62 -1.83 -12.45
CA PRO A 150 13.89 -0.58 -11.74
C PRO A 150 13.14 -0.48 -10.41
N ALA A 151 13.77 0.10 -9.40
CA ALA A 151 13.19 0.27 -8.07
C ALA A 151 11.86 1.07 -8.09
N ASP A 152 11.70 1.99 -9.05
CA ASP A 152 10.45 2.76 -9.27
C ASP A 152 9.25 1.91 -9.72
N ARG A 153 9.47 0.65 -10.00
CA ARG A 153 8.39 -0.32 -10.25
C ARG A 153 7.75 -0.83 -8.96
N PHE A 154 8.39 -0.58 -7.82
CA PHE A 154 7.95 -1.05 -6.51
C PHE A 154 7.34 0.08 -5.69
N SER A 155 6.22 -0.22 -5.06
CA SER A 155 5.54 0.67 -4.12
C SER A 155 5.10 -0.12 -2.88
N ALA A 156 4.83 0.59 -1.77
CA ALA A 156 4.25 0.00 -0.58
C ALA A 156 2.93 0.68 -0.21
N LEU A 157 2.04 -0.09 0.40
CA LEU A 157 0.67 0.33 0.69
C LEU A 157 0.60 1.26 1.90
N THR A 158 0.41 2.56 1.67
CA THR A 158 -0.01 3.55 2.67
C THR A 158 -1.41 4.12 2.39
N ARG A 159 -2.07 3.65 1.32
CA ARG A 159 -3.44 4.03 0.97
C ARG A 159 -4.44 3.68 2.07
N LEU A 160 -4.20 2.62 2.85
CA LEU A 160 -5.07 2.30 3.98
C LEU A 160 -5.02 3.38 5.07
N ASP A 161 -3.84 3.93 5.35
CA ASP A 161 -3.67 5.01 6.31
C ASP A 161 -4.31 6.31 5.80
N HIS A 162 -4.16 6.59 4.50
CA HIS A 162 -4.85 7.67 3.82
C HIS A 162 -6.37 7.56 3.98
N ASN A 163 -6.95 6.40 3.67
CA ASN A 163 -8.39 6.18 3.79
C ASN A 163 -8.88 6.28 5.24
N ARG A 164 -8.07 5.86 6.21
CA ARG A 164 -8.36 6.03 7.64
C ARG A 164 -8.37 7.50 8.04
N ALA A 165 -7.42 8.29 7.54
CA ALA A 165 -7.37 9.72 7.78
C ALA A 165 -8.59 10.42 7.19
N VAL A 166 -8.90 10.18 5.92
CA VAL A 166 -10.08 10.73 5.24
C VAL A 166 -11.37 10.34 5.98
N GLY A 167 -11.52 9.07 6.37
CA GLY A 167 -12.71 8.60 7.07
C GLY A 167 -12.92 9.27 8.44
N GLN A 168 -11.85 9.52 9.20
CA GLN A 168 -11.95 10.22 10.49
C GLN A 168 -12.27 11.72 10.32
N LEU A 169 -11.70 12.36 9.29
CA LEU A 169 -12.04 13.75 8.97
C LEU A 169 -13.49 13.87 8.53
N ALA A 170 -13.97 12.98 7.68
CA ALA A 170 -15.36 12.93 7.22
C ALA A 170 -16.34 12.78 8.39
N GLU A 171 -16.03 11.88 9.35
CA GLU A 171 -16.80 11.70 10.57
C GLU A 171 -16.81 12.98 11.44
N MET A 172 -15.65 13.60 11.66
CA MET A 172 -15.52 14.83 12.47
C MET A 172 -16.25 16.01 11.83
N LEU A 173 -16.09 16.21 10.54
CA LEU A 173 -16.66 17.35 9.81
C LEU A 173 -18.10 17.13 9.37
N GLN A 174 -18.64 15.89 9.46
CA GLN A 174 -19.98 15.52 9.02
C GLN A 174 -20.19 15.72 7.50
N VAL A 175 -19.16 15.37 6.71
CA VAL A 175 -19.17 15.44 5.24
C VAL A 175 -18.95 14.05 4.63
N GLY A 176 -19.15 13.91 3.34
CA GLY A 176 -18.79 12.68 2.62
C GLY A 176 -17.27 12.49 2.53
N ALA A 177 -16.78 11.25 2.58
CA ALA A 177 -15.36 10.98 2.40
C ALA A 177 -14.85 11.46 1.02
N GLY A 178 -15.71 11.42 -0.01
CA GLY A 178 -15.40 11.92 -1.36
C GLY A 178 -15.34 13.45 -1.48
N ASP A 179 -15.75 14.17 -0.44
CA ASP A 179 -15.69 15.64 -0.39
C ASP A 179 -14.36 16.16 0.17
N ILE A 180 -13.44 15.27 0.56
CA ILE A 180 -12.13 15.63 1.14
C ILE A 180 -11.03 15.22 0.15
N ALA A 181 -10.18 16.18 -0.20
CA ALA A 181 -9.03 15.98 -1.08
C ALA A 181 -7.73 16.43 -0.41
N ASP A 182 -6.61 16.00 -0.98
CA ASP A 182 -5.25 16.44 -0.64
C ASP A 182 -4.83 16.15 0.81
N VAL A 183 -5.36 15.08 1.41
CA VAL A 183 -4.82 14.49 2.64
C VAL A 183 -3.55 13.73 2.28
N ILE A 184 -2.48 13.88 3.06
CA ILE A 184 -1.18 13.28 2.78
C ILE A 184 -0.77 12.37 3.94
N ILE A 185 -0.30 11.18 3.63
CA ILE A 185 0.41 10.32 4.58
C ILE A 185 1.90 10.37 4.26
N TRP A 186 2.68 10.85 5.23
CA TRP A 186 4.12 10.91 5.13
C TRP A 186 4.79 9.76 5.85
N GLY A 187 5.92 9.27 5.30
CA GLY A 187 6.88 8.43 6.02
C GLY A 187 6.62 6.93 5.93
N ASN A 188 6.80 6.24 7.06
CA ASN A 188 6.70 4.79 7.18
C ASN A 188 5.26 4.35 7.49
N HIS A 189 4.84 3.20 6.98
CA HIS A 189 3.59 2.54 7.39
C HIS A 189 3.74 1.93 8.79
N SER A 190 3.85 2.77 9.81
CA SER A 190 4.10 2.41 11.21
C SER A 190 3.45 3.39 12.17
N ALA A 191 3.81 3.31 13.45
CA ALA A 191 3.35 4.28 14.45
C ALA A 191 3.91 5.70 14.22
N THR A 192 4.97 5.86 13.42
CA THR A 192 5.59 7.15 13.08
C THR A 192 4.99 7.80 11.85
N GLN A 193 4.04 7.15 11.18
CA GLN A 193 3.32 7.75 10.05
C GLN A 193 2.75 9.11 10.42
N PHE A 194 2.81 10.05 9.49
CA PHE A 194 2.25 11.37 9.72
C PHE A 194 1.12 11.66 8.73
N PRO A 195 -0.16 11.55 9.16
CA PRO A 195 -1.29 12.03 8.39
C PRO A 195 -1.36 13.57 8.50
N ASP A 196 -1.09 14.22 7.39
CA ASP A 196 -1.04 15.67 7.24
C ASP A 196 -2.30 16.18 6.54
N VAL A 197 -2.92 17.17 7.13
CA VAL A 197 -4.14 17.83 6.63
C VAL A 197 -3.91 19.30 6.29
N SER A 198 -2.66 19.78 6.36
CA SER A 198 -2.33 21.21 6.19
C SER A 198 -2.71 21.75 4.81
N HIS A 199 -2.75 20.88 3.81
CA HIS A 199 -3.11 21.20 2.44
C HIS A 199 -4.47 20.60 2.02
N ALA A 200 -5.13 19.89 2.94
CA ALA A 200 -6.39 19.23 2.63
C ALA A 200 -7.54 20.25 2.47
N ILE A 201 -8.38 19.99 1.49
CA ILE A 201 -9.52 20.85 1.12
C ILE A 201 -10.83 20.05 1.04
N LEU A 202 -11.93 20.74 1.31
CA LEU A 202 -13.28 20.24 1.06
C LEU A 202 -13.71 20.49 -0.39
N ALA A 203 -14.79 19.85 -0.82
CA ALA A 203 -15.32 19.94 -2.18
C ALA A 203 -15.71 21.36 -2.61
N ASP A 204 -16.07 22.23 -1.65
CA ASP A 204 -16.38 23.65 -1.86
C ASP A 204 -15.13 24.55 -1.87
N GLY A 205 -13.93 23.98 -1.65
CA GLY A 205 -12.65 24.66 -1.62
C GLY A 205 -12.24 25.18 -0.23
N MET A 206 -13.04 24.96 0.82
CA MET A 206 -12.69 25.33 2.19
C MET A 206 -11.50 24.49 2.68
N PRO A 207 -10.44 25.09 3.26
CA PRO A 207 -9.38 24.33 3.90
C PRO A 207 -9.90 23.49 5.07
N VAL A 208 -9.47 22.22 5.15
CA VAL A 208 -9.87 21.31 6.24
C VAL A 208 -9.50 21.85 7.62
N LEU A 209 -8.37 22.55 7.73
CA LEU A 209 -7.98 23.20 9.00
C LEU A 209 -8.96 24.29 9.44
N GLU A 210 -9.51 25.06 8.52
CA GLU A 210 -10.52 26.09 8.78
C GLU A 210 -11.83 25.44 9.23
N ALA A 211 -12.31 24.43 8.49
CA ALA A 211 -13.50 23.66 8.85
C ALA A 211 -13.38 22.99 10.23
N LEU A 212 -12.21 22.46 10.58
CA LEU A 212 -11.93 21.90 11.90
C LEU A 212 -11.97 22.99 12.99
N ALA A 213 -11.38 24.16 12.72
CA ALA A 213 -11.40 25.28 13.66
C ALA A 213 -12.83 25.79 13.92
N GLU A 214 -13.64 25.94 12.89
CA GLU A 214 -15.06 26.28 13.04
C GLU A 214 -15.83 25.23 13.85
N ARG A 215 -15.61 23.95 13.55
CA ARG A 215 -16.29 22.82 14.21
C ARG A 215 -15.93 22.66 15.68
N LEU A 216 -14.66 22.92 16.05
CA LEU A 216 -14.10 22.67 17.37
C LEU A 216 -14.01 23.93 18.23
N GLY A 217 -14.33 25.10 17.68
CA GLY A 217 -14.38 26.36 18.43
C GLY A 217 -13.08 27.15 18.44
N GLY A 218 -12.17 26.88 17.50
CA GLY A 218 -10.97 27.67 17.27
C GLY A 218 -9.76 26.87 16.81
N GLN A 219 -8.73 27.57 16.35
CA GLN A 219 -7.52 26.98 15.79
C GLN A 219 -6.73 26.14 16.81
N ASP A 220 -6.66 26.58 18.05
CA ASP A 220 -5.95 25.86 19.12
C ASP A 220 -6.63 24.52 19.42
N GLN A 221 -7.97 24.48 19.43
CA GLN A 221 -8.77 23.27 19.64
C GLN A 221 -8.62 22.30 18.44
N ALA A 222 -8.59 22.83 17.21
CA ALA A 222 -8.33 22.03 16.01
C ALA A 222 -6.93 21.41 16.06
N THR A 223 -5.92 22.17 16.41
CA THR A 223 -4.54 21.69 16.56
C THR A 223 -4.42 20.62 17.65
N ALA A 224 -5.03 20.85 18.82
CA ALA A 224 -5.04 19.88 19.92
C ALA A 224 -5.75 18.58 19.50
N TRP A 225 -6.89 18.66 18.80
CA TRP A 225 -7.57 17.47 18.30
C TRP A 225 -6.74 16.70 17.29
N LEU A 226 -6.05 17.40 16.38
CA LEU A 226 -5.16 16.76 15.41
C LEU A 226 -4.01 16.01 16.10
N ASP A 227 -3.37 16.62 17.12
CA ASP A 227 -2.22 16.03 17.80
C ASP A 227 -2.59 14.91 18.77
N ASP A 228 -3.65 15.11 19.55
CA ASP A 228 -3.99 14.23 20.66
C ASP A 228 -4.96 13.11 20.27
N VAL A 229 -5.74 13.29 19.19
CA VAL A 229 -6.79 12.36 18.78
C VAL A 229 -6.56 11.83 17.38
N PHE A 230 -6.55 12.69 16.37
CA PHE A 230 -6.56 12.28 14.95
C PHE A 230 -5.30 11.50 14.56
N ILE A 231 -4.12 12.09 14.72
CA ILE A 231 -2.86 11.45 14.32
C ILE A 231 -2.64 10.13 15.06
N PRO A 232 -2.77 10.06 16.41
CA PRO A 232 -2.63 8.80 17.13
C PRO A 232 -3.67 7.75 16.73
N ARG A 233 -4.90 8.14 16.44
CA ARG A 233 -5.96 7.21 16.07
C ARG A 233 -5.78 6.65 14.67
N VAL A 234 -5.34 7.45 13.69
CA VAL A 234 -4.98 6.96 12.36
C VAL A 234 -3.89 5.90 12.48
N ALA A 235 -2.80 6.22 13.19
CA ALA A 235 -1.67 5.32 13.36
C ALA A 235 -2.02 4.02 14.10
N LYS A 236 -2.93 4.07 15.08
CA LYS A 236 -3.33 2.93 15.92
C LYS A 236 -4.62 2.23 15.48
N ARG A 237 -5.26 2.66 14.40
CA ARG A 237 -6.55 2.11 13.95
C ARG A 237 -6.51 0.61 13.70
N GLY A 238 -5.38 0.09 13.25
CA GLY A 238 -5.20 -1.35 13.09
C GLY A 238 -5.32 -2.13 14.40
N ALA A 239 -4.74 -1.61 15.49
CA ALA A 239 -4.85 -2.19 16.82
C ALA A 239 -6.29 -2.08 17.37
N GLU A 240 -6.94 -0.94 17.20
CA GLU A 240 -8.36 -0.73 17.56
C GLU A 240 -9.27 -1.78 16.87
N ILE A 241 -9.05 -2.04 15.58
CA ILE A 241 -9.81 -3.05 14.84
C ILE A 241 -9.56 -4.47 15.41
N ILE A 242 -8.31 -4.80 15.73
CA ILE A 242 -7.99 -6.12 16.33
C ILE A 242 -8.67 -6.26 17.69
N GLU A 243 -8.67 -5.21 18.51
CA GLU A 243 -9.34 -5.22 19.83
C GLU A 243 -10.84 -5.47 19.70
N VAL A 244 -11.52 -4.77 18.78
CA VAL A 244 -12.98 -4.85 18.63
C VAL A 244 -13.42 -6.09 17.85
N ARG A 245 -12.69 -6.44 16.78
CA ARG A 245 -13.08 -7.52 15.85
C ARG A 245 -12.48 -8.87 16.22
N GLY A 246 -11.40 -8.91 17.01
CA GLY A 246 -10.62 -10.11 17.31
C GLY A 246 -9.68 -10.56 16.18
N SER A 247 -9.57 -9.79 15.09
CA SER A 247 -8.70 -10.09 13.95
C SER A 247 -8.29 -8.83 13.20
N SER A 248 -7.23 -8.91 12.41
CA SER A 248 -6.71 -7.79 11.60
C SER A 248 -7.71 -7.30 10.55
N SER A 249 -7.49 -6.09 10.06
CA SER A 249 -8.21 -5.53 8.92
C SER A 249 -8.07 -6.43 7.69
N VAL A 250 -9.17 -6.69 7.01
CA VAL A 250 -9.22 -7.49 5.78
C VAL A 250 -9.81 -6.67 4.64
N ALA A 251 -11.10 -6.36 4.71
CA ALA A 251 -11.82 -5.68 3.64
C ALA A 251 -11.26 -4.28 3.35
N SER A 252 -10.93 -3.50 4.39
CA SER A 252 -10.36 -2.17 4.21
C SER A 252 -8.93 -2.20 3.66
N ALA A 253 -8.13 -3.21 4.02
CA ALA A 253 -6.80 -3.41 3.45
C ALA A 253 -6.88 -3.82 1.98
N ALA A 254 -7.78 -4.75 1.64
CA ALA A 254 -8.04 -5.14 0.25
C ALA A 254 -8.56 -3.95 -0.58
N ASN A 255 -9.50 -3.16 -0.03
CA ASN A 255 -9.99 -1.96 -0.71
C ASN A 255 -8.88 -0.97 -1.01
N ALA A 256 -8.04 -0.66 -0.01
CA ALA A 256 -6.92 0.25 -0.18
C ALA A 256 -5.90 -0.25 -1.22
N ALA A 257 -5.61 -1.56 -1.25
CA ALA A 257 -4.72 -2.15 -2.24
C ALA A 257 -5.30 -2.09 -3.66
N ILE A 258 -6.61 -2.32 -3.81
CA ILE A 258 -7.32 -2.14 -5.09
C ILE A 258 -7.27 -0.69 -5.55
N GLU A 259 -7.56 0.27 -4.67
CA GLU A 259 -7.50 1.69 -4.99
C GLU A 259 -6.09 2.15 -5.35
N HIS A 260 -5.08 1.64 -4.64
CA HIS A 260 -3.69 1.92 -4.94
C HIS A 260 -3.34 1.49 -6.37
N VAL A 261 -3.59 0.24 -6.74
CA VAL A 261 -3.31 -0.24 -8.09
C VAL A 261 -4.21 0.43 -9.13
N ARG A 262 -5.49 0.66 -8.82
CA ARG A 262 -6.41 1.34 -9.74
C ARG A 262 -5.94 2.74 -10.08
N ASP A 263 -5.55 3.54 -9.08
CA ASP A 263 -5.07 4.90 -9.30
C ASP A 263 -3.75 4.91 -10.07
N GLU A 264 -2.87 3.93 -9.81
CA GLU A 264 -1.64 3.76 -10.58
C GLU A 264 -1.92 3.45 -12.05
N GLN A 265 -2.86 2.54 -12.34
CA GLN A 265 -3.13 2.03 -13.69
C GLN A 265 -4.11 2.88 -14.49
N LEU A 266 -5.05 3.56 -13.85
CA LEU A 266 -6.13 4.32 -14.50
C LEU A 266 -6.02 5.83 -14.27
N GLY A 267 -5.09 6.25 -13.40
CA GLY A 267 -4.92 7.65 -13.01
C GLY A 267 -5.56 7.97 -11.66
N SER A 268 -4.88 8.78 -10.86
CA SER A 268 -5.28 9.13 -9.49
C SER A 268 -6.39 10.19 -9.39
N GLY A 269 -6.93 10.66 -10.52
CA GLY A 269 -7.99 11.65 -10.54
C GLY A 269 -7.51 13.07 -10.17
N ARG A 270 -8.32 13.81 -9.42
CA ARG A 270 -7.98 15.18 -8.95
C ARG A 270 -7.24 15.12 -7.63
N GLY A 271 -6.27 16.02 -7.47
CA GLY A 271 -5.48 16.15 -6.24
C GLY A 271 -4.42 15.07 -6.09
N VAL A 272 -3.93 14.92 -4.87
CA VAL A 272 -2.92 13.91 -4.53
C VAL A 272 -3.53 12.76 -3.74
N THR A 273 -2.89 11.60 -3.86
CA THR A 273 -3.08 10.47 -2.96
C THR A 273 -1.77 10.15 -2.26
N SER A 274 -1.74 9.10 -1.43
CA SER A 274 -0.53 8.68 -0.72
C SER A 274 -0.12 7.28 -1.12
N ALA A 275 1.15 7.14 -1.49
CA ALA A 275 1.80 5.86 -1.73
C ALA A 275 3.25 5.92 -1.26
N ALA A 276 3.76 4.83 -0.71
CA ALA A 276 5.17 4.73 -0.43
C ALA A 276 5.89 4.30 -1.71
N VAL A 277 6.78 5.16 -2.18
CA VAL A 277 7.59 4.96 -3.38
C VAL A 277 9.06 5.21 -3.08
N VAL A 278 9.94 4.81 -3.99
CA VAL A 278 11.37 5.05 -3.84
C VAL A 278 11.65 6.55 -3.88
N SER A 279 12.39 7.04 -2.90
CA SER A 279 12.83 8.43 -2.82
C SER A 279 13.99 8.71 -3.77
N HIS A 280 13.92 9.82 -4.48
CA HIS A 280 14.99 10.42 -5.25
C HIS A 280 15.52 11.71 -4.59
N GLY A 281 15.27 11.88 -3.28
CA GLY A 281 15.69 13.04 -2.49
C GLY A 281 14.56 14.04 -2.21
N GLU A 282 13.33 13.76 -2.66
CA GLU A 282 12.19 14.65 -2.46
C GLU A 282 11.96 14.90 -0.97
N TYR A 283 11.62 16.13 -0.64
CA TYR A 283 11.39 16.60 0.75
C TYR A 283 12.55 16.34 1.71
N GLY A 284 13.77 16.10 1.19
CA GLY A 284 14.96 15.80 1.96
C GLY A 284 15.03 14.37 2.50
N VAL A 285 14.16 13.48 2.02
CA VAL A 285 14.21 12.05 2.34
C VAL A 285 15.40 11.43 1.61
N PRO A 286 16.28 10.65 2.29
CA PRO A 286 17.42 10.03 1.64
C PRO A 286 17.04 9.18 0.43
N GLU A 287 17.83 9.30 -0.65
CA GLU A 287 17.64 8.53 -1.88
C GLU A 287 17.64 7.02 -1.61
N GLY A 288 16.80 6.30 -2.34
CA GLY A 288 16.67 4.85 -2.27
C GLY A 288 15.82 4.32 -1.12
N LEU A 289 15.36 5.16 -0.18
CA LEU A 289 14.36 4.75 0.81
C LEU A 289 12.98 4.63 0.17
N VAL A 290 12.20 3.64 0.60
CA VAL A 290 10.77 3.56 0.25
C VAL A 290 9.98 4.32 1.31
N CYS A 291 9.47 5.49 0.96
CA CYS A 291 8.82 6.43 1.87
C CYS A 291 7.46 6.87 1.29
N SER A 292 6.47 7.07 2.15
CA SER A 292 5.17 7.60 1.73
C SER A 292 5.24 9.09 1.46
N PHE A 293 4.71 9.47 0.30
CA PHE A 293 4.68 10.83 -0.23
C PHE A 293 3.29 11.17 -0.79
N PRO A 294 2.99 12.47 -1.00
CA PRO A 294 1.93 12.87 -1.91
C PRO A 294 2.29 12.47 -3.33
N VAL A 295 1.45 11.70 -3.97
CA VAL A 295 1.69 11.18 -5.31
C VAL A 295 0.51 11.38 -6.23
N THR A 296 0.79 11.41 -7.53
CA THR A 296 -0.21 11.32 -8.59
C THR A 296 0.21 10.26 -9.61
N SER A 297 -0.78 9.72 -10.34
CA SER A 297 -0.54 8.92 -11.54
C SER A 297 -1.41 9.42 -12.68
N ARG A 298 -0.90 9.30 -13.91
CA ARG A 298 -1.65 9.62 -15.14
C ARG A 298 -2.37 8.40 -15.72
N GLY A 299 -2.16 7.21 -15.14
CA GLY A 299 -2.69 5.97 -15.72
C GLY A 299 -2.00 5.57 -17.03
N ASP A 300 -0.80 6.06 -17.25
CA ASP A 300 0.00 5.88 -18.47
C ASP A 300 0.98 4.69 -18.40
N GLY A 301 0.90 3.88 -17.34
CA GLY A 301 1.79 2.75 -17.08
C GLY A 301 3.15 3.14 -16.47
N HIS A 302 3.40 4.43 -16.23
CA HIS A 302 4.67 4.92 -15.64
C HIS A 302 4.65 4.98 -14.11
N GLY A 303 3.58 4.52 -13.47
CA GLY A 303 3.45 4.46 -12.02
C GLY A 303 3.12 5.79 -11.37
N TYR A 304 3.43 5.85 -10.07
CA TYR A 304 3.26 7.05 -9.28
C TYR A 304 4.42 8.02 -9.46
N ARG A 305 4.12 9.33 -9.36
CA ARG A 305 5.09 10.42 -9.32
C ARG A 305 4.88 11.22 -8.06
N VAL A 306 5.95 11.49 -7.35
CA VAL A 306 5.91 12.38 -6.17
C VAL A 306 5.54 13.78 -6.63
N VAL A 307 4.61 14.40 -5.93
CA VAL A 307 4.23 15.80 -6.14
C VAL A 307 5.04 16.66 -5.19
N GLU A 308 5.89 17.50 -5.73
CA GLU A 308 6.68 18.45 -4.97
C GLU A 308 5.93 19.77 -4.77
N GLY A 309 6.43 20.62 -3.86
CA GLY A 309 5.92 21.97 -3.63
C GLY A 309 4.92 22.10 -2.49
N PHE A 310 4.63 21.02 -1.75
CA PHE A 310 3.92 21.12 -0.48
C PHE A 310 4.84 21.69 0.60
N ASP A 311 4.48 22.84 1.17
CA ASP A 311 5.23 23.43 2.26
C ASP A 311 5.01 22.66 3.57
N LEU A 312 6.10 22.23 4.18
CA LEU A 312 6.10 21.61 5.49
C LEU A 312 6.50 22.65 6.54
N ASP A 313 5.66 22.90 7.52
CA ASP A 313 6.03 23.68 8.70
C ASP A 313 7.03 22.92 9.59
N ASP A 314 7.53 23.56 10.63
CA ASP A 314 8.51 22.94 11.55
C ASP A 314 7.94 21.70 12.26
N ARG A 315 6.63 21.65 12.50
CA ARG A 315 5.97 20.50 13.13
C ARG A 315 5.92 19.31 12.14
N ALA A 316 5.49 19.56 10.92
CA ALA A 316 5.46 18.56 9.86
C ALA A 316 6.86 18.01 9.55
N ARG A 317 7.87 18.90 9.46
CA ARG A 317 9.27 18.51 9.25
C ARG A 317 9.78 17.58 10.36
N ARG A 318 9.51 17.89 11.64
CA ARG A 318 9.92 17.03 12.75
C ARG A 318 9.24 15.66 12.71
N ARG A 319 7.95 15.59 12.34
CA ARG A 319 7.22 14.32 12.22
C ARG A 319 7.74 13.48 11.06
N LEU A 320 7.96 14.09 9.90
CA LEU A 320 8.56 13.42 8.76
C LEU A 320 9.96 12.90 9.11
N ALA A 321 10.81 13.74 9.75
CA ALA A 321 12.16 13.35 10.14
C ALA A 321 12.16 12.13 11.06
N ALA A 322 11.27 12.09 12.08
CA ALA A 322 11.15 10.93 12.97
C ALA A 322 10.77 9.64 12.23
N SER A 323 9.89 9.75 11.22
CA SER A 323 9.50 8.60 10.40
C SER A 323 10.60 8.16 9.45
N VAL A 324 11.36 9.10 8.90
CA VAL A 324 12.54 8.82 8.06
C VAL A 324 13.66 8.18 8.87
N GLU A 325 13.92 8.63 10.09
CA GLU A 325 14.89 7.99 11.00
C GLU A 325 14.54 6.52 11.25
N GLU A 326 13.25 6.20 11.40
CA GLU A 326 12.80 4.81 11.53
C GLU A 326 13.09 3.99 10.25
N LEU A 327 12.80 4.54 9.07
CA LEU A 327 13.09 3.89 7.78
C LEU A 327 14.59 3.68 7.55
N VAL A 328 15.43 4.64 7.92
CA VAL A 328 16.90 4.51 7.87
C VAL A 328 17.37 3.38 8.78
N ALA A 329 16.86 3.32 10.01
CA ALA A 329 17.21 2.25 10.95
C ALA A 329 16.77 0.87 10.45
N GLU A 330 15.60 0.76 9.79
CA GLU A 330 15.15 -0.49 9.17
C GLU A 330 16.03 -0.90 7.99
N ARG A 331 16.34 0.03 7.09
CA ARG A 331 17.26 -0.21 5.97
C ARG A 331 18.63 -0.70 6.47
N ASP A 332 19.21 -0.01 7.47
CA ASP A 332 20.53 -0.35 8.00
C ASP A 332 20.51 -1.74 8.66
N ALA A 333 19.43 -2.10 9.34
CA ALA A 333 19.25 -3.45 9.88
C ALA A 333 19.20 -4.52 8.80
N VAL A 334 18.46 -4.28 7.68
CA VAL A 334 18.37 -5.21 6.55
C VAL A 334 19.71 -5.30 5.81
N GLN A 335 20.43 -4.19 5.66
CA GLN A 335 21.77 -4.17 5.07
C GLN A 335 22.76 -4.98 5.90
N ALA A 336 22.68 -4.91 7.23
CA ALA A 336 23.51 -5.72 8.12
C ALA A 336 23.23 -7.24 8.00
N LEU A 337 22.04 -7.62 7.49
CA LEU A 337 21.70 -9.02 7.17
C LEU A 337 22.24 -9.47 5.80
N GLY A 338 22.86 -8.56 5.03
CA GLY A 338 23.39 -8.87 3.68
C GLY A 338 22.30 -9.09 2.63
N VAL A 339 21.15 -8.45 2.80
CA VAL A 339 19.99 -8.60 1.89
C VAL A 339 19.89 -7.46 0.87
N LEU A 340 20.50 -6.31 1.19
CA LEU A 340 20.60 -5.15 0.29
C LEU A 340 21.99 -5.06 -0.31
#